data_4ed13718529d08ac985c9f3509944ebe
#
_entry.id   4ed13718529d08ac985c9f3509944ebe
#
_cell.length_a   1.000
_cell.length_b   1.000
_cell.length_c   1.000
_cell.angle_alpha   90.00
_cell.angle_beta   90.00
_cell.angle_gamma   90.00
#
_symmetry.space_group_name_H-M   'P 1'
#
loop_
_entity.id
_entity.type
_entity.pdbx_description
1 polymer ?
#
loop_
_entity_poly.entity_id
_entity_poly.type
_entity_poly.pdbx_seq_one_letter_code
_entity_poly.pdbx_strand_id
1 'polypeptide(L)'
;MLFPPIDPNERFRSRRASARRRKRQRRGVAVGVVLVGVAFTGAGAQFVSTGTAPPSLVEAADSPLTPTTGPRALPVEIRGVHVSMGLASLPGKLDEYLDLEQDGLTALELDVKDENGQIGFLSRGAPLAAKVGATRDFYEPRAVARLAHERGVYLIGRVVVFEDPILSGARPDLAILRSNGAVWRDSAGLGWTNPYDKRVWDYNVDVAAAAARAGFDEIMFDYVRFPSDGDVDSAVYRGRGALTKRDAVPAFLRYASRRLDPYDVRISAAVFGLAAARDLGIGQLPKRMAPHVDTLYAMTYPSLFGQGELGIADPSLAPGETVSRALRKFAITLRRSDVLVVPWVQDFTFTTPFGLEQVRAQIDAARRAGAKGFMLWNAEGVYTEGALATP
;
A
#
# COMPACT_ATOMS: atom_id res chain seq x y z
N MET A 1 8.95 27.93 14.76
CA MET A 1 8.55 27.56 13.40
C MET A 1 8.17 26.09 13.41
N LEU A 2 6.90 25.76 13.20
CA LEU A 2 6.42 24.39 13.09
C LEU A 2 6.76 23.92 11.68
N PHE A 3 7.66 22.95 11.55
CA PHE A 3 7.89 22.29 10.27
C PHE A 3 6.61 21.57 9.85
N PRO A 4 6.20 21.65 8.57
CA PRO A 4 5.06 20.89 8.09
C PRO A 4 5.30 19.39 8.29
N PRO A 5 4.27 18.60 8.60
CA PRO A 5 4.42 17.15 8.70
C PRO A 5 4.93 16.60 7.36
N ILE A 6 6.12 16.00 7.41
CA ILE A 6 6.74 15.40 6.23
C ILE A 6 5.99 14.11 5.93
N ASP A 7 5.45 13.97 4.72
CA ASP A 7 4.91 12.69 4.23
C ASP A 7 6.04 11.66 4.23
N PRO A 8 5.93 10.56 4.97
CA PRO A 8 6.94 9.50 4.98
C PRO A 8 7.33 9.02 3.58
N ASN A 9 6.41 9.08 2.62
CA ASN A 9 6.62 8.62 1.25
C ASN A 9 7.06 9.73 0.26
N GLU A 10 7.03 11.01 0.64
CA GLU A 10 7.34 12.12 -0.30
C GLU A 10 8.75 12.00 -0.88
N ARG A 11 9.74 11.73 -0.05
CA ARG A 11 11.13 11.57 -0.46
C ARG A 11 11.38 10.30 -1.26
N PHE A 12 10.57 9.23 -1.05
CA PHE A 12 10.63 8.02 -1.88
C PHE A 12 10.07 8.26 -3.27
N ARG A 13 8.96 8.98 -3.38
CA ARG A 13 8.34 9.31 -4.67
C ARG A 13 9.26 10.16 -5.54
N SER A 14 9.92 11.16 -4.96
CA SER A 14 10.88 12.02 -5.68
C SER A 14 12.07 11.21 -6.20
N ARG A 15 12.57 10.22 -5.43
CA ARG A 15 13.64 9.31 -5.87
C ARG A 15 13.16 8.29 -6.91
N ARG A 16 11.95 7.73 -6.76
CA ARG A 16 11.33 6.88 -7.81
C ARG A 16 11.15 7.65 -9.13
N ALA A 17 10.70 8.89 -9.07
CA ALA A 17 10.60 9.74 -10.25
C ALA A 17 11.97 10.00 -10.89
N SER A 18 12.99 10.25 -10.08
CA SER A 18 14.38 10.45 -10.54
C SER A 18 15.00 9.18 -11.11
N ALA A 19 14.78 8.03 -10.49
CA ALA A 19 15.25 6.72 -10.96
C ALA A 19 14.56 6.33 -12.29
N ARG A 20 13.24 6.55 -12.42
CA ARG A 20 12.50 6.35 -13.66
C ARG A 20 12.97 7.29 -14.79
N ARG A 21 13.29 8.56 -14.48
CA ARG A 21 13.90 9.51 -15.43
C ARG A 21 15.27 9.02 -15.90
N ARG A 22 16.15 8.59 -14.99
CA ARG A 22 17.47 8.02 -15.33
C ARG A 22 17.36 6.73 -16.15
N LYS A 23 16.40 5.84 -15.84
CA LYS A 23 16.14 4.61 -16.59
C LYS A 23 15.57 4.90 -17.99
N ARG A 24 14.69 5.89 -18.13
CA ARG A 24 14.21 6.38 -19.44
C ARG A 24 15.33 7.02 -20.25
N GLN A 25 16.18 7.86 -19.65
CA GLN A 25 17.35 8.44 -20.31
C GLN A 25 18.37 7.36 -20.77
N ARG A 26 18.65 6.36 -19.92
CA ARG A 26 19.52 5.24 -20.30
C ARG A 26 18.91 4.35 -21.40
N ARG A 27 17.59 4.15 -21.42
CA ARG A 27 16.91 3.44 -22.52
C ARG A 27 16.87 4.28 -23.80
N GLY A 28 16.70 5.59 -23.69
CA GLY A 28 16.81 6.51 -24.85
C GLY A 28 18.19 6.49 -25.48
N VAL A 29 19.26 6.45 -24.66
CA VAL A 29 20.64 6.34 -25.16
C VAL A 29 20.92 4.96 -25.75
N ALA A 30 20.39 3.87 -25.15
CA ALA A 30 20.55 2.51 -25.70
C ALA A 30 19.80 2.34 -27.05
N VAL A 31 18.63 2.95 -27.22
CA VAL A 31 17.89 2.94 -28.49
C VAL A 31 18.59 3.82 -29.54
N GLY A 32 19.23 4.92 -29.15
CA GLY A 32 20.01 5.77 -30.06
C GLY A 32 21.28 5.10 -30.59
N VAL A 33 21.89 4.20 -29.81
CA VAL A 33 23.10 3.45 -30.24
C VAL A 33 22.77 2.25 -31.14
N VAL A 34 21.54 1.68 -31.05
CA VAL A 34 21.10 0.56 -31.91
C VAL A 34 20.59 1.03 -33.27
N LEU A 35 20.21 2.31 -33.43
CA LEU A 35 19.72 2.83 -34.71
C LEU A 35 20.82 3.32 -35.68
N VAL A 36 22.09 3.30 -35.29
CA VAL A 36 23.21 3.66 -36.17
C VAL A 36 23.91 2.40 -36.76
N GLY A 37 23.50 1.18 -36.39
CA GLY A 37 24.19 -0.05 -36.76
C GLY A 37 23.47 -0.98 -37.76
N VAL A 38 22.33 -0.66 -38.31
CA VAL A 38 21.63 -1.53 -39.29
C VAL A 38 21.12 -0.72 -40.49
N ALA A 39 22.05 -0.43 -41.37
CA ALA A 39 21.77 -0.16 -42.76
C ALA A 39 22.75 -1.00 -43.57
N PHE A 40 22.32 -2.16 -44.05
CA PHE A 40 22.70 -2.89 -45.23
C PHE A 40 22.40 -4.40 -45.06
N THR A 41 21.42 -4.87 -45.72
CA THR A 41 21.32 -5.90 -46.75
C THR A 41 19.90 -6.47 -46.80
N GLY A 42 19.27 -6.30 -47.92
CA GLY A 42 17.98 -6.92 -48.23
C GLY A 42 18.15 -8.35 -48.73
N ALA A 43 17.19 -9.17 -48.45
CA ALA A 43 16.68 -10.25 -49.33
C ALA A 43 15.41 -10.83 -48.70
N GLY A 44 14.35 -10.93 -49.49
CA GLY A 44 13.01 -11.32 -49.06
C GLY A 44 12.88 -12.79 -48.72
N ALA A 45 11.95 -13.06 -47.83
CA ALA A 45 11.25 -14.34 -47.76
C ALA A 45 9.81 -14.06 -47.32
N GLN A 46 8.88 -14.35 -48.22
CA GLN A 46 7.45 -14.41 -47.94
C GLN A 46 7.18 -15.64 -47.09
N PHE A 47 6.64 -15.46 -45.91
CA PHE A 47 6.02 -16.55 -45.14
C PHE A 47 4.50 -16.42 -45.21
N VAL A 48 3.91 -17.47 -45.82
CA VAL A 48 2.46 -17.68 -45.86
C VAL A 48 1.98 -18.00 -44.45
N SER A 49 1.09 -17.15 -43.94
CA SER A 49 0.39 -17.35 -42.67
C SER A 49 -0.76 -18.34 -42.90
N THR A 50 -0.61 -19.56 -42.42
CA THR A 50 -1.76 -20.45 -42.20
C THR A 50 -2.37 -20.13 -40.84
N GLY A 51 -3.56 -19.56 -40.87
CA GLY A 51 -4.30 -19.23 -39.67
C GLY A 51 -4.72 -20.47 -38.89
N THR A 52 -4.26 -20.56 -37.65
CA THR A 52 -4.89 -21.37 -36.61
C THR A 52 -5.52 -20.42 -35.61
N ALA A 53 -6.83 -20.51 -35.46
CA ALA A 53 -7.57 -19.74 -34.46
C ALA A 53 -7.04 -20.05 -33.05
N PRO A 54 -6.96 -19.06 -32.15
CA PRO A 54 -6.58 -19.32 -30.78
C PRO A 54 -7.64 -20.20 -30.09
N PRO A 55 -7.22 -21.09 -29.19
CA PRO A 55 -8.17 -21.93 -28.45
C PRO A 55 -9.09 -21.04 -27.61
N SER A 56 -10.37 -21.31 -27.70
CA SER A 56 -11.41 -20.73 -26.86
C SER A 56 -11.01 -20.86 -25.39
N LEU A 57 -10.98 -19.73 -24.67
CA LEU A 57 -10.88 -19.74 -23.23
C LEU A 57 -12.09 -20.55 -22.69
N VAL A 58 -11.81 -21.75 -22.25
CA VAL A 58 -12.76 -22.55 -21.50
C VAL A 58 -13.05 -21.77 -20.23
N GLU A 59 -14.29 -21.36 -20.11
CA GLU A 59 -14.88 -20.77 -18.93
C GLU A 59 -14.61 -21.71 -17.74
N ALA A 60 -13.59 -21.37 -16.93
CA ALA A 60 -13.34 -22.09 -15.69
C ALA A 60 -14.56 -21.86 -14.80
N ALA A 61 -15.37 -22.92 -14.66
CA ALA A 61 -16.56 -22.94 -13.86
C ALA A 61 -16.26 -22.37 -12.46
N ASP A 62 -17.10 -21.43 -12.04
CA ASP A 62 -17.22 -20.94 -10.67
C ASP A 62 -17.56 -22.13 -9.72
N SER A 63 -16.57 -22.90 -9.36
CA SER A 63 -16.71 -23.79 -8.21
C SER A 63 -16.66 -22.91 -6.97
N PRO A 64 -17.73 -22.83 -6.18
CA PRO A 64 -17.71 -22.10 -4.94
C PRO A 64 -16.65 -22.73 -4.06
N LEU A 65 -15.62 -21.97 -3.70
CA LEU A 65 -14.78 -22.31 -2.56
C LEU A 65 -15.74 -22.46 -1.38
N THR A 66 -15.71 -23.61 -0.72
CA THR A 66 -16.50 -23.85 0.49
C THR A 66 -16.11 -22.73 1.47
N PRO A 67 -17.05 -21.91 1.96
CA PRO A 67 -16.71 -20.87 2.90
C PRO A 67 -16.14 -21.52 4.15
N THR A 68 -14.89 -21.29 4.46
CA THR A 68 -14.38 -21.53 5.81
C THR A 68 -15.14 -20.57 6.71
N THR A 69 -15.79 -21.10 7.74
CA THR A 69 -16.58 -20.32 8.69
C THR A 69 -15.65 -19.38 9.48
N GLY A 70 -15.61 -18.10 9.12
CA GLY A 70 -14.85 -17.04 9.78
C GLY A 70 -13.53 -16.66 9.09
N PRO A 71 -12.97 -15.47 9.42
CA PRO A 71 -11.72 -15.00 8.86
C PRO A 71 -10.56 -15.93 9.26
N ARG A 72 -9.61 -16.14 8.34
CA ARG A 72 -8.42 -16.94 8.62
C ARG A 72 -7.69 -16.42 9.87
N ALA A 73 -7.20 -17.35 10.69
CA ALA A 73 -6.49 -17.00 11.92
C ALA A 73 -5.21 -16.23 11.60
N LEU A 74 -4.97 -15.16 12.36
CA LEU A 74 -3.71 -14.43 12.28
C LEU A 74 -2.53 -15.35 12.67
N PRO A 75 -1.36 -15.18 12.04
CA PRO A 75 -0.12 -15.81 12.47
C PRO A 75 0.17 -15.52 13.96
N VAL A 76 0.88 -16.43 14.61
CA VAL A 76 1.33 -16.22 16.01
C VAL A 76 2.14 -14.92 16.09
N GLU A 77 3.05 -14.71 15.15
CA GLU A 77 3.76 -13.46 14.92
C GLU A 77 3.62 -13.08 13.44
N ILE A 78 3.18 -11.87 13.14
CA ILE A 78 3.20 -11.35 11.77
C ILE A 78 4.65 -10.99 11.44
N ARG A 79 5.23 -11.69 10.48
CA ARG A 79 6.53 -11.38 9.87
C ARG A 79 6.28 -11.19 8.39
N GLY A 80 6.08 -9.95 8.01
CA GLY A 80 5.54 -9.64 6.70
C GLY A 80 6.45 -8.78 5.83
N VAL A 81 6.21 -8.87 4.52
CA VAL A 81 6.84 -8.02 3.50
C VAL A 81 5.77 -7.40 2.61
N HIS A 82 6.07 -6.24 2.03
CA HIS A 82 5.25 -5.59 1.00
C HIS A 82 5.70 -6.01 -0.40
N VAL A 83 4.74 -6.37 -1.25
CA VAL A 83 4.97 -6.65 -2.67
C VAL A 83 4.11 -5.74 -3.53
N SER A 84 4.74 -4.92 -4.36
CA SER A 84 3.98 -4.11 -5.31
C SER A 84 3.36 -4.97 -6.41
N MET A 85 2.16 -4.58 -6.90
CA MET A 85 1.51 -5.30 -8.00
C MET A 85 2.40 -5.40 -9.25
N GLY A 86 3.27 -4.42 -9.49
CA GLY A 86 4.22 -4.46 -10.59
C GLY A 86 5.30 -5.53 -10.44
N LEU A 87 5.71 -5.85 -9.21
CA LEU A 87 6.63 -6.97 -8.94
C LEU A 87 5.90 -8.30 -9.05
N ALA A 88 4.69 -8.39 -8.49
CA ALA A 88 3.87 -9.60 -8.58
C ALA A 88 3.51 -9.98 -10.02
N SER A 89 3.50 -9.03 -10.97
CA SER A 89 3.25 -9.30 -12.39
C SER A 89 4.42 -9.94 -13.14
N LEU A 90 5.61 -9.95 -12.55
CA LEU A 90 6.79 -10.53 -13.19
C LEU A 90 6.77 -12.06 -13.02
N PRO A 91 7.05 -12.84 -14.10
CA PRO A 91 7.04 -14.29 -14.03
C PRO A 91 7.96 -14.82 -12.91
N GLY A 92 7.43 -15.70 -12.05
CA GLY A 92 8.14 -16.31 -10.93
C GLY A 92 8.43 -15.40 -9.75
N LYS A 93 8.19 -14.09 -9.87
CA LYS A 93 8.55 -13.13 -8.80
C LYS A 93 7.69 -13.27 -7.54
N LEU A 94 6.42 -13.60 -7.71
CA LEU A 94 5.53 -13.87 -6.57
C LEU A 94 5.98 -15.13 -5.81
N ASP A 95 6.41 -16.18 -6.54
CA ASP A 95 6.95 -17.39 -5.93
C ASP A 95 8.22 -17.10 -5.12
N GLU A 96 9.14 -16.29 -5.65
CA GLU A 96 10.34 -15.86 -4.90
C GLU A 96 9.99 -15.16 -3.57
N TYR A 97 8.93 -14.34 -3.53
CA TYR A 97 8.49 -13.72 -2.28
C TYR A 97 7.83 -14.73 -1.33
N LEU A 98 7.07 -15.64 -1.85
CA LEU A 98 6.42 -16.67 -1.03
C LEU A 98 7.43 -17.69 -0.51
N ASP A 99 8.52 -17.97 -1.23
CA ASP A 99 9.60 -18.85 -0.78
C ASP A 99 10.34 -18.30 0.46
N LEU A 100 10.19 -16.99 0.76
CA LEU A 100 10.68 -16.41 2.02
C LEU A 100 10.00 -17.02 3.28
N GLU A 101 8.96 -17.85 3.11
CA GLU A 101 8.40 -18.66 4.22
C GLU A 101 9.47 -19.51 4.88
N GLN A 102 10.41 -20.03 4.10
CA GLN A 102 11.55 -20.83 4.57
C GLN A 102 12.48 -20.02 5.47
N ASP A 103 12.53 -18.69 5.27
CA ASP A 103 13.27 -17.74 6.09
C ASP A 103 12.43 -17.17 7.23
N GLY A 104 11.14 -17.57 7.30
CA GLY A 104 10.24 -17.19 8.37
C GLY A 104 9.16 -16.19 8.04
N LEU A 105 8.91 -15.88 6.74
CA LEU A 105 7.74 -15.11 6.33
C LEU A 105 6.45 -15.78 6.81
N THR A 106 5.55 -15.00 7.39
CA THR A 106 4.22 -15.47 7.79
C THR A 106 3.09 -14.69 7.16
N ALA A 107 3.38 -13.52 6.62
CA ALA A 107 2.39 -12.68 5.96
C ALA A 107 3.00 -11.98 4.73
N LEU A 108 2.21 -11.85 3.67
CA LEU A 108 2.56 -11.11 2.47
C LEU A 108 1.51 -10.03 2.25
N GLU A 109 1.94 -8.79 2.12
CA GLU A 109 1.06 -7.69 1.74
C GLU A 109 1.27 -7.38 0.26
N LEU A 110 0.18 -7.46 -0.51
CA LEU A 110 0.17 -7.23 -1.95
C LEU A 110 -0.69 -6.02 -2.30
N ASP A 111 -0.17 -5.16 -3.17
CA ASP A 111 -0.96 -4.06 -3.71
C ASP A 111 -2.18 -4.57 -4.50
N VAL A 112 -3.37 -4.32 -3.98
CA VAL A 112 -4.64 -4.41 -4.69
C VAL A 112 -4.90 -3.14 -5.49
N LYS A 113 -4.67 -1.99 -4.87
CA LYS A 113 -4.69 -0.67 -5.51
C LYS A 113 -3.52 0.16 -5.00
N ASP A 114 -2.70 0.69 -5.91
CA ASP A 114 -1.50 1.47 -5.61
C ASP A 114 -1.74 2.99 -5.55
N GLU A 115 -0.70 3.75 -5.17
CA GLU A 115 -0.71 5.22 -5.10
C GLU A 115 -0.79 5.91 -6.48
N ASN A 116 -0.65 5.17 -7.59
CA ASN A 116 -0.89 5.67 -8.93
C ASN A 116 -2.36 5.48 -9.34
N GLY A 117 -3.21 4.95 -8.47
CA GLY A 117 -4.61 4.63 -8.72
C GLY A 117 -4.81 3.38 -9.57
N GLN A 118 -3.77 2.57 -9.79
CA GLN A 118 -3.87 1.33 -10.55
C GLN A 118 -4.37 0.20 -9.65
N ILE A 119 -5.24 -0.64 -10.21
CA ILE A 119 -5.76 -1.85 -9.56
C ILE A 119 -5.15 -3.06 -10.26
N GLY A 120 -4.56 -3.98 -9.49
CA GLY A 120 -3.70 -5.05 -10.01
C GLY A 120 -4.40 -6.13 -10.82
N PHE A 121 -5.74 -6.18 -10.80
CA PHE A 121 -6.51 -7.21 -11.50
C PHE A 121 -7.81 -6.68 -12.09
N LEU A 122 -8.39 -7.44 -13.00
CA LEU A 122 -9.69 -7.16 -13.59
C LEU A 122 -10.81 -7.66 -12.67
N SER A 123 -11.83 -6.84 -12.42
CA SER A 123 -12.96 -7.22 -11.59
C SER A 123 -14.28 -6.64 -12.09
N ARG A 124 -15.29 -7.50 -12.23
CA ARG A 124 -16.67 -7.09 -12.49
C ARG A 124 -17.34 -6.45 -11.27
N GLY A 125 -16.80 -6.72 -10.06
CA GLY A 125 -17.33 -6.20 -8.80
C GLY A 125 -16.97 -4.74 -8.50
N ALA A 126 -16.09 -4.12 -9.32
CA ALA A 126 -15.71 -2.72 -9.22
C ALA A 126 -15.91 -1.99 -10.56
N PRO A 127 -17.17 -1.78 -11.01
CA PRO A 127 -17.45 -1.31 -12.37
C PRO A 127 -16.91 0.09 -12.67
N LEU A 128 -16.84 0.98 -11.68
CA LEU A 128 -16.25 2.31 -11.86
C LEU A 128 -14.74 2.21 -12.13
N ALA A 129 -14.04 1.24 -11.54
CA ALA A 129 -12.62 1.02 -11.78
C ALA A 129 -12.30 0.71 -13.25
N ALA A 130 -13.07 -0.18 -13.85
CA ALA A 130 -12.97 -0.47 -15.29
C ALA A 130 -13.31 0.76 -16.14
N LYS A 131 -14.39 1.46 -15.79
CA LYS A 131 -14.86 2.66 -16.53
C LYS A 131 -13.83 3.78 -16.58
N VAL A 132 -13.08 3.99 -15.50
CA VAL A 132 -12.04 5.04 -15.44
C VAL A 132 -10.67 4.55 -15.92
N GLY A 133 -10.55 3.30 -16.37
CA GLY A 133 -9.31 2.72 -16.86
C GLY A 133 -8.26 2.46 -15.75
N ALA A 134 -8.71 2.20 -14.54
CA ALA A 134 -7.83 1.94 -13.40
C ALA A 134 -7.30 0.51 -13.35
N THR A 135 -8.05 -0.47 -13.88
CA THR A 135 -7.72 -1.89 -13.79
C THR A 135 -6.54 -2.27 -14.68
N ARG A 136 -5.73 -3.21 -14.21
CA ARG A 136 -4.62 -3.85 -14.93
C ARG A 136 -4.79 -5.35 -14.86
N ASP A 137 -4.14 -6.07 -15.75
CA ASP A 137 -4.06 -7.53 -15.75
C ASP A 137 -2.64 -7.92 -15.30
N PHE A 138 -2.33 -7.65 -14.02
CA PHE A 138 -1.01 -7.93 -13.46
C PHE A 138 -0.96 -9.28 -12.77
N TYR A 139 -2.05 -9.72 -12.18
CA TYR A 139 -2.17 -11.03 -11.54
C TYR A 139 -3.64 -11.47 -11.43
N GLU A 140 -3.85 -12.78 -11.29
CA GLU A 140 -5.15 -13.36 -11.01
C GLU A 140 -5.31 -13.51 -9.48
N PRO A 141 -6.24 -12.75 -8.84
CA PRO A 141 -6.24 -12.61 -7.38
C PRO A 141 -6.59 -13.91 -6.65
N ARG A 142 -7.44 -14.80 -7.22
CA ARG A 142 -7.75 -16.10 -6.61
C ARG A 142 -6.57 -17.07 -6.66
N ALA A 143 -5.80 -17.04 -7.76
CA ALA A 143 -4.60 -17.86 -7.87
C ALA A 143 -3.55 -17.42 -6.85
N VAL A 144 -3.37 -16.10 -6.68
CA VAL A 144 -2.48 -15.55 -5.66
C VAL A 144 -2.89 -15.98 -4.25
N ALA A 145 -4.18 -15.85 -3.90
CA ALA A 145 -4.69 -16.24 -2.59
C ALA A 145 -4.47 -17.74 -2.34
N ARG A 146 -4.80 -18.59 -3.30
CA ARG A 146 -4.56 -20.03 -3.20
C ARG A 146 -3.08 -20.35 -2.99
N LEU A 147 -2.19 -19.75 -3.79
CA LEU A 147 -0.75 -19.98 -3.71
C LEU A 147 -0.16 -19.57 -2.35
N ALA A 148 -0.58 -18.40 -1.82
CA ALA A 148 -0.20 -17.95 -0.49
C ALA A 148 -0.67 -18.93 0.59
N HIS A 149 -1.93 -19.38 0.49
CA HIS A 149 -2.52 -20.31 1.46
C HIS A 149 -1.89 -21.71 1.43
N GLU A 150 -1.54 -22.22 0.25
CA GLU A 150 -0.83 -23.50 0.09
C GLU A 150 0.53 -23.47 0.80
N ARG A 151 1.15 -22.30 0.90
CA ARG A 151 2.42 -22.09 1.63
C ARG A 151 2.23 -21.61 3.08
N GLY A 152 1.00 -21.59 3.58
CA GLY A 152 0.72 -21.15 4.95
C GLY A 152 0.88 -19.65 5.19
N VAL A 153 1.04 -18.84 4.15
CA VAL A 153 1.24 -17.40 4.22
C VAL A 153 -0.11 -16.68 4.33
N TYR A 154 -0.22 -15.75 5.28
CA TYR A 154 -1.38 -14.87 5.48
C TYR A 154 -1.32 -13.72 4.44
N LEU A 155 -2.40 -13.52 3.69
CA LEU A 155 -2.43 -12.59 2.56
C LEU A 155 -3.18 -11.30 2.89
N ILE A 156 -2.47 -10.19 2.87
CA ILE A 156 -3.00 -8.84 3.11
C ILE A 156 -3.13 -8.09 1.78
N GLY A 157 -4.30 -7.58 1.48
CA GLY A 157 -4.54 -6.76 0.29
C GLY A 157 -4.48 -5.28 0.62
N ARG A 158 -3.48 -4.57 0.11
CA ARG A 158 -3.32 -3.13 0.32
C ARG A 158 -4.14 -2.33 -0.68
N VAL A 159 -5.02 -1.46 -0.18
CA VAL A 159 -5.84 -0.56 -0.96
C VAL A 159 -5.48 0.89 -0.61
N VAL A 160 -4.81 1.59 -1.51
CA VAL A 160 -4.56 3.03 -1.39
C VAL A 160 -5.87 3.78 -1.64
N VAL A 161 -6.36 4.55 -0.64
CA VAL A 161 -7.75 5.05 -0.66
C VAL A 161 -7.86 6.39 -1.39
N PHE A 162 -7.33 7.46 -0.81
CA PHE A 162 -7.66 8.81 -1.27
C PHE A 162 -6.62 9.40 -2.24
N GLU A 163 -5.39 8.93 -2.26
CA GLU A 163 -4.44 9.27 -3.30
C GLU A 163 -4.73 8.44 -4.54
N ASP A 164 -5.36 9.06 -5.55
CA ASP A 164 -5.80 8.36 -6.74
C ASP A 164 -5.81 9.32 -7.96
N PRO A 165 -4.69 9.40 -8.66
CA PRO A 165 -4.57 10.26 -9.83
C PRO A 165 -5.41 9.80 -11.04
N ILE A 166 -5.77 8.52 -11.11
CA ILE A 166 -6.64 8.01 -12.19
C ILE A 166 -8.07 8.44 -11.95
N LEU A 167 -8.64 8.14 -10.78
CA LEU A 167 -10.02 8.48 -10.47
C LEU A 167 -10.20 10.00 -10.41
N SER A 168 -9.32 10.73 -9.74
CA SER A 168 -9.41 12.20 -9.65
C SER A 168 -9.28 12.88 -11.02
N GLY A 169 -8.48 12.32 -11.91
CA GLY A 169 -8.33 12.83 -13.29
C GLY A 169 -9.52 12.52 -14.20
N ALA A 170 -10.04 11.29 -14.12
CA ALA A 170 -11.19 10.85 -14.91
C ALA A 170 -12.52 11.41 -14.38
N ARG A 171 -12.60 11.70 -13.08
CA ARG A 171 -13.80 12.19 -12.38
C ARG A 171 -13.44 13.37 -11.47
N PRO A 172 -13.22 14.57 -12.04
CA PRO A 172 -12.92 15.78 -11.26
C PRO A 172 -14.01 16.13 -10.25
N ASP A 173 -15.24 15.69 -10.47
CA ASP A 173 -16.35 15.85 -9.52
C ASP A 173 -16.18 15.02 -8.21
N LEU A 174 -15.26 14.05 -8.21
CA LEU A 174 -14.87 13.24 -7.06
C LEU A 174 -13.52 13.66 -6.46
N ALA A 175 -12.84 14.63 -7.08
CA ALA A 175 -11.49 15.05 -6.71
C ALA A 175 -11.47 16.13 -5.62
N ILE A 176 -10.34 16.25 -4.94
CA ILE A 176 -9.96 17.49 -4.28
C ILE A 176 -9.62 18.50 -5.37
N LEU A 177 -10.13 19.71 -5.26
CA LEU A 177 -9.98 20.74 -6.28
C LEU A 177 -9.15 21.93 -5.77
N ARG A 178 -8.70 22.76 -6.65
CA ARG A 178 -8.24 24.14 -6.38
C ARG A 178 -9.43 25.12 -6.50
N SER A 179 -9.27 26.33 -6.04
CA SER A 179 -10.30 27.39 -6.15
C SER A 179 -10.73 27.67 -7.58
N ASN A 180 -9.84 27.50 -8.56
CA ASN A 180 -10.11 27.65 -9.98
C ASN A 180 -10.80 26.43 -10.63
N GLY A 181 -11.13 25.39 -9.85
CA GLY A 181 -11.80 24.17 -10.32
C GLY A 181 -10.86 23.10 -10.89
N ALA A 182 -9.56 23.35 -10.99
CA ALA A 182 -8.59 22.32 -11.41
C ALA A 182 -8.40 21.26 -10.29
N VAL A 183 -8.06 20.04 -10.69
CA VAL A 183 -7.72 18.96 -9.74
C VAL A 183 -6.48 19.38 -8.93
N TRP A 184 -6.62 19.31 -7.61
CA TRP A 184 -5.52 19.55 -6.68
C TRP A 184 -4.51 18.40 -6.74
N ARG A 185 -3.22 18.73 -6.61
CA ARG A 185 -2.13 17.75 -6.68
C ARG A 185 -1.15 17.98 -5.54
N ASP A 186 -0.60 16.89 -5.01
CA ASP A 186 0.46 16.91 -4.02
C ASP A 186 1.83 17.32 -4.62
N SER A 187 2.87 17.29 -3.80
CA SER A 187 4.25 17.62 -4.21
C SER A 187 4.82 16.67 -5.27
N ALA A 188 4.31 15.44 -5.36
CA ALA A 188 4.68 14.48 -6.41
C ALA A 188 3.89 14.66 -7.71
N GLY A 189 2.92 15.59 -7.73
CA GLY A 189 2.04 15.85 -8.85
C GLY A 189 0.88 14.85 -8.96
N LEU A 190 0.61 14.06 -7.92
CA LEU A 190 -0.47 13.09 -7.91
C LEU A 190 -1.78 13.74 -7.46
N GLY A 191 -2.86 13.38 -8.15
CA GLY A 191 -4.19 13.87 -7.83
C GLY A 191 -4.83 13.04 -6.71
N TRP A 192 -5.65 13.70 -5.89
CA TRP A 192 -6.33 13.09 -4.76
C TRP A 192 -7.85 13.15 -4.93
N THR A 193 -8.53 12.12 -4.51
CA THR A 193 -9.98 12.08 -4.40
C THR A 193 -10.46 12.67 -3.08
N ASN A 194 -11.71 13.15 -3.06
CA ASN A 194 -12.27 13.85 -1.91
C ASN A 194 -12.68 12.89 -0.78
N PRO A 195 -12.03 12.91 0.40
CA PRO A 195 -12.34 12.00 1.50
C PRO A 195 -13.75 12.18 2.12
N TYR A 196 -14.47 13.25 1.78
CA TYR A 196 -15.83 13.46 2.24
C TYR A 196 -16.90 12.87 1.31
N ASP A 197 -16.53 12.47 0.08
CA ASP A 197 -17.49 11.99 -0.91
C ASP A 197 -17.72 10.48 -0.78
N LYS A 198 -18.97 10.10 -0.48
CA LYS A 198 -19.33 8.68 -0.32
C LYS A 198 -19.16 7.86 -1.59
N ARG A 199 -19.22 8.48 -2.77
CA ARG A 199 -18.98 7.78 -4.05
C ARG A 199 -17.51 7.34 -4.17
N VAL A 200 -16.59 8.09 -3.56
CA VAL A 200 -15.17 7.68 -3.41
C VAL A 200 -15.05 6.53 -2.42
N TRP A 201 -15.84 6.54 -1.35
CA TRP A 201 -15.90 5.44 -0.40
C TRP A 201 -16.40 4.16 -1.07
N ASP A 202 -17.52 4.23 -1.81
CA ASP A 202 -18.07 3.10 -2.56
C ASP A 202 -17.04 2.51 -3.51
N TYR A 203 -16.37 3.34 -4.31
CA TYR A 203 -15.34 2.92 -5.25
C TYR A 203 -14.22 2.09 -4.57
N ASN A 204 -13.65 2.61 -3.47
CA ASN A 204 -12.57 1.90 -2.79
C ASN A 204 -13.04 0.63 -2.08
N VAL A 205 -14.25 0.64 -1.54
CA VAL A 205 -14.85 -0.55 -0.89
C VAL A 205 -15.23 -1.61 -1.92
N ASP A 206 -15.70 -1.25 -3.11
CA ASP A 206 -15.95 -2.22 -4.19
C ASP A 206 -14.66 -2.92 -4.65
N VAL A 207 -13.55 -2.18 -4.73
CA VAL A 207 -12.21 -2.75 -5.00
C VAL A 207 -11.77 -3.69 -3.86
N ALA A 208 -11.91 -3.26 -2.62
CA ALA A 208 -11.61 -4.06 -1.44
C ALA A 208 -12.44 -5.35 -1.39
N ALA A 209 -13.75 -5.24 -1.65
CA ALA A 209 -14.66 -6.39 -1.70
C ALA A 209 -14.30 -7.38 -2.83
N ALA A 210 -13.74 -6.90 -3.93
CA ALA A 210 -13.27 -7.79 -5.00
C ALA A 210 -12.07 -8.63 -4.55
N ALA A 211 -11.12 -8.04 -3.81
CA ALA A 211 -9.99 -8.76 -3.22
C ALA A 211 -10.46 -9.74 -2.12
N ALA A 212 -11.36 -9.30 -1.23
CA ALA A 212 -11.93 -10.17 -0.20
C ALA A 212 -12.62 -11.41 -0.79
N ARG A 213 -13.45 -11.22 -1.84
CA ARG A 213 -14.09 -12.36 -2.58
C ARG A 213 -13.07 -13.26 -3.26
N ALA A 214 -11.90 -12.78 -3.58
CA ALA A 214 -10.83 -13.58 -4.18
C ALA A 214 -10.06 -14.41 -3.14
N GLY A 215 -10.28 -14.18 -1.83
CA GLY A 215 -9.67 -14.97 -0.76
C GLY A 215 -8.51 -14.27 -0.04
N PHE A 216 -8.40 -12.95 -0.16
CA PHE A 216 -7.48 -12.19 0.72
C PHE A 216 -7.97 -12.26 2.16
N ASP A 217 -7.07 -12.47 3.11
CA ASP A 217 -7.38 -12.69 4.52
C ASP A 217 -7.65 -11.37 5.26
N GLU A 218 -7.03 -10.28 4.77
CA GLU A 218 -7.13 -8.95 5.34
C GLU A 218 -7.11 -7.87 4.26
N ILE A 219 -7.89 -6.82 4.45
CA ILE A 219 -7.83 -5.61 3.64
C ILE A 219 -7.21 -4.47 4.44
N MET A 220 -6.06 -4.02 4.00
CA MET A 220 -5.36 -2.87 4.58
C MET A 220 -5.65 -1.61 3.79
N PHE A 221 -6.31 -0.64 4.41
CA PHE A 221 -6.51 0.69 3.84
C PHE A 221 -5.30 1.57 4.11
N ASP A 222 -4.57 1.94 3.05
CA ASP A 222 -3.48 2.90 3.11
C ASP A 222 -3.88 4.23 2.47
N TYR A 223 -3.14 5.31 2.73
CA TYR A 223 -3.54 6.68 2.35
C TYR A 223 -4.97 7.01 2.75
N VAL A 224 -5.44 6.38 3.81
CA VAL A 224 -6.72 6.66 4.46
C VAL A 224 -6.56 7.90 5.35
N ARG A 225 -6.31 9.02 4.68
CA ARG A 225 -5.96 10.32 5.27
C ARG A 225 -6.20 11.46 4.29
N PHE A 226 -6.20 12.66 4.81
CA PHE A 226 -6.09 13.87 3.98
C PHE A 226 -4.64 14.10 3.53
N PRO A 227 -4.42 14.86 2.45
CA PRO A 227 -3.07 15.24 2.02
C PRO A 227 -2.28 15.89 3.15
N SER A 228 -0.97 15.60 3.22
CA SER A 228 -0.02 16.14 4.20
C SER A 228 1.10 16.95 3.58
N ASP A 229 1.16 17.01 2.27
CA ASP A 229 2.19 17.72 1.50
C ASP A 229 1.56 18.44 0.30
N GLY A 230 2.38 19.22 -0.43
CA GLY A 230 1.89 20.12 -1.46
C GLY A 230 1.26 21.39 -0.86
N ASP A 231 0.55 22.13 -1.68
CA ASP A 231 -0.18 23.35 -1.26
C ASP A 231 -1.54 22.96 -0.66
N VAL A 232 -1.50 22.37 0.56
CA VAL A 232 -2.70 21.86 1.26
C VAL A 232 -3.70 22.94 1.61
N ASP A 233 -3.27 24.20 1.72
CA ASP A 233 -4.13 25.34 2.05
C ASP A 233 -5.02 25.74 0.86
N SER A 234 -4.58 25.46 -0.37
CA SER A 234 -5.39 25.68 -1.57
C SER A 234 -6.39 24.56 -1.87
N ALA A 235 -6.40 23.48 -1.06
CA ALA A 235 -7.28 22.33 -1.27
C ALA A 235 -8.75 22.65 -0.93
N VAL A 236 -9.63 22.51 -1.93
CA VAL A 236 -11.06 22.73 -1.81
C VAL A 236 -11.79 21.38 -1.78
N TYR A 237 -12.54 21.15 -0.71
CA TYR A 237 -13.32 19.93 -0.50
C TYR A 237 -14.81 20.24 -0.69
N ARG A 238 -15.40 19.72 -1.77
CA ARG A 238 -16.85 19.90 -2.02
C ARG A 238 -17.66 18.89 -1.19
N GLY A 239 -18.88 19.27 -0.82
CA GLY A 239 -19.84 18.35 -0.20
C GLY A 239 -19.46 17.81 1.17
N ARG A 240 -18.54 18.44 1.90
CA ARG A 240 -18.10 17.96 3.21
C ARG A 240 -19.23 17.95 4.27
N GLY A 241 -20.28 18.74 4.08
CA GLY A 241 -21.33 18.90 5.07
C GLY A 241 -20.79 19.35 6.44
N ALA A 242 -21.26 18.71 7.50
CA ALA A 242 -20.79 18.95 8.87
C ALA A 242 -19.55 18.14 9.27
N LEU A 243 -19.05 17.25 8.40
CA LEU A 243 -17.89 16.39 8.72
C LEU A 243 -16.61 17.21 8.80
N THR A 244 -15.84 16.97 9.86
CA THR A 244 -14.45 17.45 9.95
C THR A 244 -13.48 16.41 9.40
N LYS A 245 -12.21 16.79 9.16
CA LYS A 245 -11.16 15.81 8.80
C LYS A 245 -11.05 14.70 9.85
N ARG A 246 -11.20 15.07 11.14
CA ARG A 246 -11.14 14.14 12.28
C ARG A 246 -12.28 13.13 12.31
N ASP A 247 -13.39 13.42 11.63
CA ASP A 247 -14.58 12.57 11.56
C ASP A 247 -14.62 11.73 10.29
N ALA A 248 -14.12 12.26 9.17
CA ALA A 248 -14.25 11.64 7.86
C ALA A 248 -13.50 10.31 7.76
N VAL A 249 -12.26 10.23 8.27
CA VAL A 249 -11.46 9.00 8.23
C VAL A 249 -12.08 7.87 9.08
N PRO A 250 -12.42 8.08 10.36
CA PRO A 250 -13.14 7.07 11.12
C PRO A 250 -14.50 6.69 10.52
N ALA A 251 -15.21 7.64 9.91
CA ALA A 251 -16.50 7.38 9.27
C ALA A 251 -16.33 6.50 8.02
N PHE A 252 -15.28 6.73 7.22
CA PHE A 252 -14.93 5.85 6.10
C PHE A 252 -14.62 4.44 6.59
N LEU A 253 -13.77 4.27 7.59
CA LEU A 253 -13.41 2.95 8.13
C LEU A 253 -14.63 2.20 8.68
N ARG A 254 -15.50 2.89 9.41
CA ARG A 254 -16.79 2.32 9.85
C ARG A 254 -17.68 1.92 8.69
N TYR A 255 -17.70 2.70 7.61
CA TYR A 255 -18.45 2.38 6.40
C TYR A 255 -17.86 1.14 5.72
N ALA A 256 -16.54 1.11 5.53
CA ALA A 256 -15.83 0.00 4.92
C ALA A 256 -16.01 -1.31 5.70
N SER A 257 -15.83 -1.27 7.04
CA SER A 257 -16.03 -2.43 7.91
C SER A 257 -17.41 -3.06 7.73
N ARG A 258 -18.49 -2.24 7.77
CA ARG A 258 -19.86 -2.74 7.56
C ARG A 258 -20.10 -3.31 6.17
N ARG A 259 -19.49 -2.72 5.14
CA ARG A 259 -19.65 -3.18 3.76
C ARG A 259 -18.88 -4.45 3.47
N LEU A 260 -17.79 -4.70 4.20
CA LEU A 260 -16.93 -5.87 4.07
C LEU A 260 -17.28 -7.01 5.04
N ASP A 261 -18.09 -6.76 6.04
CA ASP A 261 -18.56 -7.75 7.02
C ASP A 261 -19.05 -9.08 6.38
N PRO A 262 -19.81 -9.08 5.25
CA PRO A 262 -20.26 -10.33 4.63
C PRO A 262 -19.14 -11.20 4.03
N TYR A 263 -17.91 -10.73 3.97
CA TYR A 263 -16.79 -11.45 3.33
C TYR A 263 -15.84 -12.10 4.33
N ASP A 264 -16.12 -12.03 5.64
CA ASP A 264 -15.29 -12.60 6.70
C ASP A 264 -13.81 -12.23 6.60
N VAL A 265 -13.51 -11.00 6.15
CA VAL A 265 -12.16 -10.47 5.96
C VAL A 265 -11.82 -9.51 7.09
N ARG A 266 -10.58 -9.54 7.59
CA ARG A 266 -10.10 -8.56 8.56
C ARG A 266 -9.90 -7.21 7.90
N ILE A 267 -10.09 -6.15 8.69
CA ILE A 267 -9.92 -4.77 8.23
C ILE A 267 -8.76 -4.14 8.98
N SER A 268 -7.87 -3.49 8.26
CA SER A 268 -6.77 -2.75 8.87
C SER A 268 -6.53 -1.40 8.18
N ALA A 269 -5.71 -0.57 8.82
CA ALA A 269 -5.36 0.73 8.28
C ALA A 269 -3.90 1.07 8.55
N ALA A 270 -3.19 1.58 7.54
CA ALA A 270 -1.87 2.14 7.68
C ALA A 270 -1.95 3.58 8.21
N VAL A 271 -1.18 3.88 9.24
CA VAL A 271 -1.16 5.19 9.91
C VAL A 271 0.25 5.70 10.11
N PHE A 272 0.41 7.01 10.14
CA PHE A 272 1.71 7.62 10.46
C PHE A 272 2.14 7.25 11.88
N GLY A 273 3.41 6.91 12.06
CA GLY A 273 3.97 6.58 13.37
C GLY A 273 3.82 7.69 14.43
N LEU A 274 3.69 8.95 14.01
CA LEU A 274 3.43 10.09 14.88
C LEU A 274 1.94 10.31 15.20
N ALA A 275 1.01 9.63 14.53
CA ALA A 275 -0.42 9.87 14.70
C ALA A 275 -0.93 9.56 16.12
N ALA A 276 -0.25 8.67 16.86
CA ALA A 276 -0.55 8.40 18.26
C ALA A 276 0.08 9.42 19.22
N ALA A 277 1.08 10.18 18.77
CA ALA A 277 1.76 11.18 19.59
C ALA A 277 1.07 12.54 19.55
N ARG A 278 0.52 12.92 18.38
CA ARG A 278 -0.20 14.19 18.17
C ARG A 278 -1.16 14.09 16.98
N ASP A 279 -2.14 14.97 16.94
CA ASP A 279 -2.98 15.17 15.75
C ASP A 279 -2.16 15.84 14.64
N LEU A 280 -2.04 15.19 13.52
CA LEU A 280 -1.29 15.67 12.35
C LEU A 280 -2.14 16.50 11.39
N GLY A 281 -3.44 16.72 11.70
CA GLY A 281 -4.37 17.47 10.85
C GLY A 281 -4.80 16.75 9.57
N ILE A 282 -4.49 15.46 9.45
CA ILE A 282 -4.76 14.62 8.27
C ILE A 282 -5.91 13.62 8.47
N GLY A 283 -6.62 13.70 9.60
CA GLY A 283 -7.74 12.82 9.93
C GLY A 283 -7.36 11.49 10.56
N GLN A 284 -6.09 11.14 10.62
CA GLN A 284 -5.61 9.94 11.31
C GLN A 284 -5.57 10.16 12.82
N LEU A 285 -6.57 9.63 13.50
CA LEU A 285 -6.69 9.65 14.96
C LEU A 285 -6.84 8.20 15.46
N PRO A 286 -5.75 7.51 15.83
CA PRO A 286 -5.76 6.08 16.17
C PRO A 286 -6.86 5.68 17.13
N LYS A 287 -7.11 6.48 18.20
CA LYS A 287 -8.19 6.22 19.16
C LYS A 287 -9.61 6.24 18.54
N ARG A 288 -9.81 7.00 17.47
CA ARG A 288 -11.10 7.09 16.77
C ARG A 288 -11.22 6.09 15.63
N MET A 289 -10.08 5.61 15.10
CA MET A 289 -10.02 4.60 14.05
C MET A 289 -10.17 3.18 14.62
N ALA A 290 -9.57 2.94 15.79
CA ALA A 290 -9.52 1.63 16.45
C ALA A 290 -10.85 0.87 16.57
N PRO A 291 -12.03 1.51 16.83
CA PRO A 291 -13.29 0.79 16.87
C PRO A 291 -13.78 0.22 15.54
N HIS A 292 -13.08 0.51 14.45
CA HIS A 292 -13.52 0.19 13.09
C HIS A 292 -12.53 -0.64 12.29
N VAL A 293 -11.43 -1.07 12.93
CA VAL A 293 -10.39 -1.91 12.32
C VAL A 293 -9.88 -2.94 13.33
N ASP A 294 -9.40 -4.07 12.83
CA ASP A 294 -8.78 -5.12 13.64
C ASP A 294 -7.31 -4.80 13.95
N THR A 295 -6.62 -4.15 13.01
CA THR A 295 -5.20 -3.83 13.10
C THR A 295 -4.91 -2.40 12.63
N LEU A 296 -4.02 -1.70 13.34
CA LEU A 296 -3.38 -0.47 12.88
C LEU A 296 -1.90 -0.77 12.55
N TYR A 297 -1.55 -0.56 11.30
CA TYR A 297 -0.16 -0.66 10.84
C TYR A 297 0.54 0.69 10.96
N ALA A 298 1.41 0.80 11.95
CA ALA A 298 2.09 2.05 12.27
C ALA A 298 3.38 2.21 11.44
N MET A 299 3.46 3.21 10.58
CA MET A 299 4.67 3.52 9.79
C MET A 299 5.75 4.12 10.70
N THR A 300 6.64 3.27 11.23
CA THR A 300 7.66 3.66 12.20
C THR A 300 9.07 3.77 11.59
N TYR A 301 9.17 4.23 10.35
CA TYR A 301 10.45 4.35 9.62
C TYR A 301 11.35 5.42 10.23
N PRO A 302 12.48 5.07 10.88
CA PRO A 302 13.32 6.02 11.60
C PRO A 302 13.80 7.22 10.77
N SER A 303 14.18 6.98 9.51
CA SER A 303 14.65 8.03 8.61
C SER A 303 13.59 9.04 8.17
N LEU A 304 12.33 8.83 8.53
CA LEU A 304 11.21 9.72 8.18
C LEU A 304 10.70 10.52 9.38
N PHE A 305 11.21 10.26 10.57
CA PHE A 305 11.02 11.14 11.73
C PHE A 305 11.98 12.30 11.66
N GLY A 306 11.52 13.48 12.05
CA GLY A 306 12.36 14.67 12.16
C GLY A 306 13.29 14.61 13.37
N GLN A 307 14.38 15.36 13.33
CA GLN A 307 15.26 15.53 14.49
C GLN A 307 14.49 16.05 15.70
N GLY A 308 14.72 15.49 16.87
CA GLY A 308 14.02 15.82 18.10
C GLY A 308 12.65 15.17 18.26
N GLU A 309 12.09 14.54 17.22
CA GLU A 309 10.80 13.88 17.35
C GLU A 309 10.87 12.70 18.31
N LEU A 310 9.78 12.47 19.01
CA LEU A 310 9.69 11.50 20.11
C LEU A 310 10.74 11.73 21.22
N GLY A 311 11.41 12.88 21.24
CA GLY A 311 12.51 13.21 22.17
C GLY A 311 13.84 12.54 21.80
N ILE A 312 14.02 12.08 20.57
CA ILE A 312 15.25 11.47 20.05
C ILE A 312 15.99 12.51 19.20
N ALA A 313 17.27 12.74 19.50
CA ALA A 313 18.06 13.76 18.80
C ALA A 313 18.10 13.52 17.29
N ASP A 314 18.45 12.31 16.87
CA ASP A 314 18.38 11.86 15.47
C ASP A 314 17.75 10.45 15.41
N PRO A 315 16.47 10.36 15.00
CA PRO A 315 15.79 9.08 14.88
C PRO A 315 16.46 8.11 13.90
N SER A 316 17.10 8.61 12.84
CA SER A 316 17.79 7.77 11.84
C SER A 316 18.97 7.00 12.43
N LEU A 317 19.61 7.55 13.45
CA LEU A 317 20.73 6.92 14.15
C LEU A 317 20.31 6.05 15.33
N ALA A 318 19.02 6.07 15.69
CA ALA A 318 18.45 5.33 16.82
C ALA A 318 17.22 4.48 16.42
N PRO A 319 17.35 3.55 15.45
CA PRO A 319 16.20 2.88 14.84
C PRO A 319 15.34 2.10 15.84
N GLY A 320 15.95 1.32 16.71
CA GLY A 320 15.22 0.56 17.74
C GLY A 320 14.53 1.46 18.76
N GLU A 321 15.18 2.55 19.18
CA GLU A 321 14.59 3.51 20.11
C GLU A 321 13.40 4.25 19.49
N THR A 322 13.50 4.62 18.20
CA THR A 322 12.43 5.29 17.46
C THR A 322 11.19 4.42 17.40
N VAL A 323 11.34 3.15 17.00
CA VAL A 323 10.22 2.18 16.98
C VAL A 323 9.63 1.99 18.38
N SER A 324 10.49 1.77 19.39
CA SER A 324 10.05 1.61 20.79
C SER A 324 9.23 2.79 21.29
N ARG A 325 9.71 4.02 21.08
CA ARG A 325 9.00 5.24 21.53
C ARG A 325 7.72 5.49 20.76
N ALA A 326 7.70 5.23 19.44
CA ALA A 326 6.50 5.31 18.64
C ALA A 326 5.42 4.32 19.14
N LEU A 327 5.76 3.05 19.30
CA LEU A 327 4.84 2.01 19.79
C LEU A 327 4.34 2.30 21.20
N ARG A 328 5.18 2.86 22.09
CA ARG A 328 4.73 3.31 23.42
C ARG A 328 3.62 4.38 23.32
N LYS A 329 3.68 5.30 22.33
CA LYS A 329 2.59 6.27 22.12
C LYS A 329 1.31 5.59 21.69
N PHE A 330 1.39 4.59 20.80
CA PHE A 330 0.22 3.77 20.43
C PHE A 330 -0.35 3.04 21.63
N ALA A 331 0.48 2.34 22.41
CA ALA A 331 0.04 1.60 23.60
C ALA A 331 -0.69 2.50 24.61
N ILE A 332 -0.18 3.72 24.89
CA ILE A 332 -0.83 4.68 25.77
C ILE A 332 -2.17 5.14 25.19
N THR A 333 -2.20 5.47 23.89
CA THR A 333 -3.39 6.02 23.22
C THR A 333 -4.50 4.98 23.12
N LEU A 334 -4.13 3.71 22.92
CA LEU A 334 -5.05 2.59 22.66
C LEU A 334 -5.26 1.65 23.86
N ARG A 335 -4.81 2.02 25.05
CA ARG A 335 -4.83 1.17 26.26
C ARG A 335 -6.21 0.57 26.66
N ARG A 336 -7.28 1.04 26.03
CA ARG A 336 -8.67 0.56 26.25
C ARG A 336 -9.30 0.05 24.96
N SER A 337 -8.51 -0.41 24.05
CA SER A 337 -8.93 -0.92 22.75
C SER A 337 -8.25 -2.26 22.49
N ASP A 338 -8.98 -3.18 21.87
CA ASP A 338 -8.49 -4.51 21.48
C ASP A 338 -7.80 -4.49 20.11
N VAL A 339 -7.72 -3.33 19.46
CA VAL A 339 -7.05 -3.19 18.16
C VAL A 339 -5.59 -3.58 18.27
N LEU A 340 -5.13 -4.39 17.35
CA LEU A 340 -3.72 -4.76 17.23
C LEU A 340 -2.91 -3.61 16.65
N VAL A 341 -1.65 -3.49 17.07
CA VAL A 341 -0.69 -2.56 16.48
C VAL A 341 0.51 -3.34 15.96
N VAL A 342 0.76 -3.21 14.66
CA VAL A 342 1.89 -3.83 13.98
C VAL A 342 2.72 -2.71 13.34
N PRO A 343 4.00 -2.56 13.71
CA PRO A 343 4.84 -1.56 13.06
C PRO A 343 5.22 -1.99 11.65
N TRP A 344 5.19 -1.04 10.74
CA TRP A 344 5.97 -1.09 9.51
C TRP A 344 7.36 -0.58 9.83
N VAL A 345 8.36 -1.41 9.63
CA VAL A 345 9.76 -1.11 9.91
C VAL A 345 10.54 -0.84 8.63
N GLN A 346 11.55 -0.01 8.74
CA GLN A 346 12.35 0.43 7.59
C GLN A 346 13.35 -0.65 7.19
N ASP A 347 13.25 -1.11 5.96
CA ASP A 347 14.24 -1.99 5.33
C ASP A 347 14.77 -1.35 4.02
N PHE A 348 15.29 -0.14 4.14
CA PHE A 348 15.85 0.62 3.03
C PHE A 348 16.82 1.70 3.52
N THR A 349 17.84 2.00 2.74
CA THR A 349 18.73 3.14 2.99
C THR A 349 18.11 4.43 2.46
N PHE A 350 18.03 5.47 3.31
CA PHE A 350 17.61 6.81 2.92
C PHE A 350 18.77 7.79 2.91
N THR A 351 19.14 8.38 4.05
CA THR A 351 20.30 9.23 4.23
C THR A 351 21.39 8.52 5.01
N THR A 352 20.98 7.68 5.96
CA THR A 352 21.84 6.84 6.78
C THR A 352 21.78 5.42 6.25
N PRO A 353 22.91 4.70 6.11
CA PRO A 353 22.89 3.29 5.72
C PRO A 353 22.06 2.45 6.68
N PHE A 354 21.23 1.57 6.12
CA PHE A 354 20.45 0.59 6.85
C PHE A 354 20.80 -0.80 6.34
N GLY A 355 21.20 -1.68 7.23
CA GLY A 355 21.47 -3.08 6.98
C GLY A 355 20.82 -3.94 8.07
N LEU A 356 21.23 -5.21 8.15
CA LEU A 356 20.61 -6.19 9.04
C LEU A 356 20.57 -5.75 10.52
N GLU A 357 21.62 -5.10 11.02
CA GLU A 357 21.70 -4.60 12.39
C GLU A 357 20.57 -3.59 12.68
N GLN A 358 20.41 -2.58 11.82
CA GLN A 358 19.40 -1.54 11.97
C GLN A 358 17.98 -2.09 11.80
N VAL A 359 17.79 -3.05 10.89
CA VAL A 359 16.49 -3.72 10.71
C VAL A 359 16.15 -4.57 11.94
N ARG A 360 17.09 -5.38 12.42
CA ARG A 360 16.90 -6.20 13.65
C ARG A 360 16.65 -5.33 14.88
N ALA A 361 17.33 -4.23 15.05
CA ALA A 361 17.09 -3.32 16.17
C ALA A 361 15.64 -2.82 16.22
N GLN A 362 15.02 -2.58 15.07
CA GLN A 362 13.60 -2.21 14.97
C GLN A 362 12.69 -3.39 15.30
N ILE A 363 12.96 -4.58 14.76
CA ILE A 363 12.19 -5.81 15.01
C ILE A 363 12.21 -6.16 16.49
N ASP A 364 13.40 -6.13 17.12
CA ASP A 364 13.55 -6.39 18.54
C ASP A 364 12.81 -5.37 19.40
N ALA A 365 12.79 -4.11 18.99
CA ALA A 365 12.01 -3.08 19.67
C ALA A 365 10.51 -3.34 19.56
N ALA A 366 10.02 -3.80 18.38
CA ALA A 366 8.63 -4.18 18.19
C ALA A 366 8.24 -5.36 19.10
N ARG A 367 9.05 -6.41 19.14
CA ARG A 367 8.85 -7.60 20.01
C ARG A 367 8.83 -7.21 21.49
N ARG A 368 9.82 -6.41 21.95
CA ARG A 368 9.85 -5.91 23.35
C ARG A 368 8.67 -5.02 23.71
N ALA A 369 8.09 -4.34 22.73
CA ALA A 369 6.88 -3.54 22.93
C ALA A 369 5.59 -4.38 22.94
N GLY A 370 5.66 -5.69 22.71
CA GLY A 370 4.50 -6.60 22.66
C GLY A 370 3.67 -6.43 21.39
N ALA A 371 4.25 -5.92 20.29
CA ALA A 371 3.58 -5.87 19.01
C ALA A 371 3.26 -7.28 18.48
N LYS A 372 2.16 -7.43 17.73
CA LYS A 372 1.75 -8.72 17.14
C LYS A 372 2.74 -9.23 16.07
N GLY A 373 3.73 -8.45 15.72
CA GLY A 373 4.74 -8.72 14.73
C GLY A 373 5.25 -7.45 14.09
N PHE A 374 5.68 -7.54 12.84
CA PHE A 374 6.20 -6.42 12.05
C PHE A 374 5.99 -6.63 10.56
N MET A 375 6.01 -5.55 9.79
CA MET A 375 6.04 -5.56 8.33
C MET A 375 7.32 -4.87 7.86
N LEU A 376 8.11 -5.53 7.02
CA LEU A 376 9.26 -4.89 6.37
C LEU A 376 8.77 -4.04 5.20
N TRP A 377 9.25 -2.82 5.12
CA TRP A 377 8.96 -1.92 4.02
C TRP A 377 10.22 -1.58 3.23
N ASN A 378 10.20 -1.91 1.95
CA ASN A 378 11.17 -1.47 0.97
C ASN A 378 10.45 -1.15 -0.35
N ALA A 379 10.62 0.08 -0.83
CA ALA A 379 9.94 0.54 -2.05
C ALA A 379 10.39 -0.18 -3.33
N GLU A 380 11.57 -0.81 -3.31
CA GLU A 380 12.12 -1.59 -4.44
C GLU A 380 11.77 -3.08 -4.32
N GLY A 381 11.16 -3.49 -3.20
CA GLY A 381 10.81 -4.89 -2.90
C GLY A 381 12.03 -5.77 -2.64
N VAL A 382 13.16 -5.19 -2.26
CA VAL A 382 14.39 -5.93 -1.91
C VAL A 382 14.53 -5.92 -0.38
N TYR A 383 14.49 -7.09 0.22
CA TYR A 383 14.51 -7.25 1.67
C TYR A 383 15.86 -7.75 2.15
N THR A 384 16.25 -7.29 3.34
CA THR A 384 17.53 -7.65 3.96
C THR A 384 17.51 -9.13 4.35
N GLU A 385 18.45 -9.90 3.81
CA GLU A 385 18.62 -11.31 4.13
C GLU A 385 18.75 -11.53 5.66
N GLY A 386 18.07 -12.55 6.18
CA GLY A 386 18.03 -12.87 7.61
C GLY A 386 17.16 -11.94 8.47
N ALA A 387 16.50 -10.91 7.91
CA ALA A 387 15.62 -10.04 8.70
C ALA A 387 14.35 -10.76 9.21
N LEU A 388 13.85 -11.73 8.45
CA LEU A 388 12.66 -12.53 8.80
C LEU A 388 12.96 -13.69 9.74
N ALA A 389 14.24 -14.05 9.92
CA ALA A 389 14.63 -15.19 10.74
C ALA A 389 14.10 -15.11 12.18
N THR A 390 13.71 -16.25 12.70
CA THR A 390 13.38 -16.39 14.12
C THR A 390 14.65 -16.18 14.95
N PRO A 391 14.57 -15.51 16.13
CA PRO A 391 15.72 -15.33 17.02
C PRO A 391 16.36 -16.64 17.45
#